data_017dec9967ce245bc47bf5237d534fa9
#
_entry.id   017dec9967ce245bc47bf5237d534fa9
#
_cell.length_a   1.000
_cell.length_b   1.000
_cell.length_c   1.000
_cell.angle_alpha   90.00
_cell.angle_beta   90.00
_cell.angle_gamma   90.00
#
_symmetry.space_group_name_H-M   'P 1'
#
loop_
_entity.id
_entity.type
_entity.pdbx_description
1 polymer ?
#
loop_
_entity_poly.entity_id
_entity_poly.type
_entity_poly.pdbx_seq_one_letter_code
_entity_poly.pdbx_strand_id
1 'polypeptide(L)'
;MIFYTSITNGYDKLATPPEVDARFVCFYDGDKPETEGWEYIKLEIDETCPVRKSYHPKHCPHLYFDKDSVTVWIDACYPISDYIVELSKDLFEEHDFVLQKHPEERTLFKEFQKLYEHGFSTKEEILDMCRRIKEIGYPIKYYNQTINSLIWRRLTPEVSDWCETWREWYDDGVNR
;
A
#
# COMPACT_ATOMS: atom_id res chain seq x y z
N MET A 1 15.10 -9.73 0.28
CA MET A 1 13.86 -9.05 -0.17
C MET A 1 12.71 -9.51 0.71
N ILE A 2 11.80 -8.60 1.04
CA ILE A 2 10.67 -8.87 1.93
C ILE A 2 9.38 -8.55 1.18
N PHE A 3 8.56 -9.56 0.91
CA PHE A 3 7.17 -9.37 0.47
C PHE A 3 6.28 -9.28 1.70
N TYR A 4 5.38 -8.30 1.72
CA TYR A 4 4.54 -8.15 2.89
C TYR A 4 3.13 -7.67 2.53
N THR A 5 2.20 -8.03 3.38
CA THR A 5 0.78 -7.73 3.28
C THR A 5 0.16 -7.56 4.65
N SER A 6 -1.12 -7.25 4.69
CA SER A 6 -1.87 -7.16 5.93
C SER A 6 -3.28 -7.71 5.78
N ILE A 7 -3.74 -8.44 6.78
CA ILE A 7 -5.12 -8.92 6.91
C ILE A 7 -5.68 -8.45 8.23
N THR A 8 -6.71 -7.63 8.15
CA THR A 8 -7.44 -7.16 9.34
C THR A 8 -8.88 -7.63 9.28
N ASN A 9 -9.43 -7.94 10.46
CA ASN A 9 -10.80 -8.42 10.59
C ASN A 9 -11.11 -9.67 9.73
N GLY A 10 -10.10 -10.47 9.37
CA GLY A 10 -10.27 -11.70 8.57
C GLY A 10 -10.82 -11.45 7.16
N TYR A 11 -10.63 -10.25 6.60
CA TYR A 11 -11.26 -9.83 5.34
C TYR A 11 -10.74 -10.62 4.12
N ASP A 12 -9.44 -10.90 4.08
CA ASP A 12 -8.80 -11.57 2.94
C ASP A 12 -8.25 -12.96 3.30
N LYS A 13 -7.95 -13.75 2.26
CA LYS A 13 -7.26 -15.03 2.39
C LYS A 13 -5.93 -14.96 1.68
N LEU A 14 -4.87 -15.41 2.37
CA LEU A 14 -3.54 -15.52 1.77
C LEU A 14 -3.46 -16.72 0.84
N ALA A 15 -2.77 -16.55 -0.29
CA ALA A 15 -2.22 -17.66 -1.03
C ALA A 15 -0.89 -18.11 -0.40
N THR A 16 -0.54 -19.38 -0.55
CA THR A 16 0.79 -19.88 -0.20
C THR A 16 1.82 -19.18 -1.10
N PRO A 17 2.88 -18.59 -0.54
CA PRO A 17 3.89 -17.91 -1.34
C PRO A 17 4.77 -18.93 -2.08
N PRO A 18 5.50 -18.54 -3.14
CA PRO A 18 6.40 -19.42 -3.87
C PRO A 18 7.61 -19.82 -3.00
N GLU A 19 8.22 -20.97 -3.31
CA GLU A 19 9.45 -21.45 -2.68
C GLU A 19 10.68 -20.75 -3.28
N VAL A 20 10.98 -19.55 -2.82
CA VAL A 20 12.09 -18.70 -3.29
C VAL A 20 12.84 -18.10 -2.11
N ASP A 21 14.07 -17.63 -2.35
CA ASP A 21 14.87 -16.93 -1.35
C ASP A 21 14.35 -15.50 -1.11
N ALA A 22 13.23 -15.41 -0.39
CA ALA A 22 12.60 -14.17 0.04
C ALA A 22 11.88 -14.40 1.38
N ARG A 23 11.66 -13.34 2.16
CA ARG A 23 10.80 -13.35 3.33
C ARG A 23 9.39 -12.94 2.93
N PHE A 24 8.39 -13.63 3.49
CA PHE A 24 6.98 -13.33 3.31
C PHE A 24 6.37 -13.00 4.65
N VAL A 25 5.93 -11.75 4.84
CA VAL A 25 5.42 -11.22 6.11
C VAL A 25 3.96 -10.84 5.97
N CYS A 26 3.11 -11.36 6.84
CA CYS A 26 1.72 -10.97 6.94
C CYS A 26 1.46 -10.29 8.30
N PHE A 27 1.07 -9.03 8.25
CA PHE A 27 0.54 -8.33 9.41
C PHE A 27 -0.93 -8.70 9.61
N TYR A 28 -1.35 -8.94 10.85
CA TYR A 28 -2.72 -9.33 11.13
C TYR A 28 -3.23 -8.71 12.44
N ASP A 29 -4.57 -8.62 12.56
CA ASP A 29 -5.26 -8.41 13.83
C ASP A 29 -6.21 -9.61 14.08
N GLY A 30 -6.75 -9.76 15.30
CA GLY A 30 -7.62 -10.89 15.60
C GLY A 30 -6.92 -12.24 15.59
N ASP A 31 -7.51 -13.24 14.92
CA ASP A 31 -6.99 -14.58 14.83
C ASP A 31 -5.85 -14.66 13.80
N LYS A 32 -4.78 -15.39 14.16
CA LYS A 32 -3.64 -15.60 13.27
C LYS A 32 -4.05 -16.46 12.07
N PRO A 33 -3.78 -15.99 10.83
CA PRO A 33 -4.00 -16.82 9.64
C PRO A 33 -3.13 -18.10 9.67
N GLU A 34 -3.61 -19.17 9.02
CA GLU A 34 -2.95 -20.49 9.07
C GLU A 34 -2.19 -20.85 7.77
N THR A 35 -2.12 -19.94 6.80
CA THR A 35 -1.44 -20.23 5.52
C THR A 35 0.06 -20.40 5.73
N GLU A 36 0.60 -21.53 5.28
CA GLU A 36 2.03 -21.82 5.38
C GLU A 36 2.89 -20.87 4.54
N GLY A 37 4.16 -20.76 4.90
CA GLY A 37 5.14 -19.95 4.18
C GLY A 37 5.17 -18.46 4.57
N TRP A 38 4.28 -18.01 5.46
CA TRP A 38 4.24 -16.63 5.95
C TRP A 38 4.77 -16.51 7.39
N GLU A 39 5.57 -15.48 7.61
CA GLU A 39 5.89 -14.96 8.94
C GLU A 39 4.74 -14.03 9.36
N TYR A 40 4.18 -14.23 10.54
CA TYR A 40 3.02 -13.52 11.02
C TYR A 40 3.38 -12.53 12.12
N ILE A 41 3.03 -11.25 11.93
CA ILE A 41 3.25 -10.17 12.90
C ILE A 41 1.90 -9.59 13.30
N LYS A 42 1.58 -9.66 14.60
CA LYS A 42 0.35 -9.07 15.12
C LYS A 42 0.45 -7.56 15.15
N LEU A 43 -0.56 -6.88 14.61
CA LEU A 43 -0.67 -5.42 14.66
C LEU A 43 -1.22 -4.97 16.02
N GLU A 44 -0.34 -4.40 16.82
CA GLU A 44 -0.65 -3.81 18.13
C GLU A 44 -0.63 -2.29 18.03
N ILE A 45 -1.50 -1.71 17.20
CA ILE A 45 -1.66 -0.27 17.02
C ILE A 45 -3.01 0.18 17.52
N ASP A 46 -3.08 1.39 18.09
CA ASP A 46 -4.30 2.01 18.60
C ASP A 46 -5.12 2.61 17.43
N GLU A 47 -5.63 1.73 16.58
CA GLU A 47 -6.52 2.07 15.47
C GLU A 47 -7.71 1.11 15.48
N THR A 48 -8.90 1.66 15.56
CA THR A 48 -10.16 0.89 15.67
C THR A 48 -10.76 0.55 14.30
N CYS A 49 -10.48 1.34 13.26
CA CYS A 49 -10.95 1.07 11.90
C CYS A 49 -10.09 -0.01 11.24
N PRO A 50 -10.64 -1.20 10.92
CA PRO A 50 -9.85 -2.29 10.34
C PRO A 50 -9.12 -1.90 9.03
N VAL A 51 -9.76 -1.06 8.20
CA VAL A 51 -9.17 -0.59 6.94
C VAL A 51 -7.94 0.29 7.22
N ARG A 52 -8.05 1.25 8.14
CA ARG A 52 -6.92 2.10 8.53
C ARG A 52 -5.81 1.28 9.17
N LYS A 53 -6.18 0.32 10.02
CA LYS A 53 -5.24 -0.61 10.64
C LYS A 53 -4.46 -1.40 9.58
N SER A 54 -5.14 -1.92 8.55
CA SER A 54 -4.48 -2.67 7.46
C SER A 54 -3.53 -1.82 6.64
N TYR A 55 -3.80 -0.54 6.48
CA TYR A 55 -2.95 0.37 5.71
C TYR A 55 -1.73 0.88 6.48
N HIS A 56 -1.69 0.73 7.78
CA HIS A 56 -0.56 1.20 8.58
C HIS A 56 0.77 0.57 8.13
N PRO A 57 0.95 -0.75 8.01
CA PRO A 57 2.19 -1.31 7.47
C PRO A 57 2.40 -1.00 5.99
N LYS A 58 1.33 -0.76 5.21
CA LYS A 58 1.43 -0.33 3.82
C LYS A 58 2.04 1.06 3.67
N HIS A 59 1.67 1.99 4.54
CA HIS A 59 2.17 3.36 4.52
C HIS A 59 3.49 3.51 5.28
N CYS A 60 3.69 2.75 6.36
CA CYS A 60 4.83 2.88 7.26
C CYS A 60 5.71 1.64 7.33
N PRO A 61 6.19 1.06 6.21
CA PRO A 61 7.04 -0.13 6.27
C PRO A 61 8.34 0.09 7.05
N HIS A 62 8.85 1.32 7.07
CA HIS A 62 10.04 1.73 7.80
C HIS A 62 9.92 1.62 9.33
N LEU A 63 8.69 1.49 9.87
CA LEU A 63 8.47 1.20 11.29
C LEU A 63 8.58 -0.28 11.64
N TYR A 64 8.58 -1.16 10.64
CA TYR A 64 8.53 -2.61 10.79
C TYR A 64 9.77 -3.33 10.26
N PHE A 65 10.49 -2.71 9.34
CA PHE A 65 11.64 -3.27 8.67
C PHE A 65 12.85 -2.35 8.80
N ASP A 66 14.03 -2.95 8.83
CA ASP A 66 15.29 -2.23 8.98
C ASP A 66 15.50 -1.24 7.82
N LYS A 67 16.28 -0.19 8.13
CA LYS A 67 16.75 0.76 7.13
C LYS A 67 17.45 0.03 5.97
N ASP A 68 17.27 0.55 4.76
CA ASP A 68 17.76 0.00 3.51
C ASP A 68 17.19 -1.38 3.13
N SER A 69 16.22 -1.90 3.89
CA SER A 69 15.48 -3.11 3.51
C SER A 69 14.76 -2.92 2.18
N VAL A 70 14.83 -3.96 1.35
CA VAL A 70 14.09 -4.02 0.08
C VAL A 70 12.77 -4.71 0.34
N THR A 71 11.67 -3.96 0.18
CA THR A 71 10.31 -4.37 0.55
C THR A 71 9.36 -4.27 -0.64
N VAL A 72 8.43 -5.22 -0.73
CA VAL A 72 7.37 -5.25 -1.74
C VAL A 72 6.03 -5.41 -1.02
N TRP A 73 5.22 -4.36 -1.02
CA TRP A 73 3.82 -4.48 -0.59
C TRP A 73 3.02 -5.19 -1.67
N ILE A 74 2.16 -6.11 -1.26
CA ILE A 74 1.15 -6.73 -2.12
C ILE A 74 -0.16 -6.84 -1.36
N ASP A 75 -1.28 -6.44 -1.96
CA ASP A 75 -2.60 -6.64 -1.35
C ASP A 75 -2.88 -8.14 -1.21
N ALA A 76 -3.42 -8.59 -0.08
CA ALA A 76 -3.52 -10.01 0.31
C ALA A 76 -4.32 -10.88 -0.66
N CYS A 77 -5.22 -10.29 -1.44
CA CYS A 77 -6.01 -10.99 -2.46
C CYS A 77 -5.21 -11.38 -3.72
N TYR A 78 -3.97 -10.87 -3.89
CA TYR A 78 -3.14 -11.22 -5.04
C TYR A 78 -2.13 -12.31 -4.70
N PRO A 79 -2.04 -13.38 -5.50
CA PRO A 79 -1.00 -14.38 -5.32
C PRO A 79 0.37 -13.82 -5.72
N ILE A 80 1.39 -14.15 -4.96
CA ILE A 80 2.79 -13.87 -5.33
C ILE A 80 3.24 -15.00 -6.25
N SER A 81 3.65 -14.65 -7.47
CA SER A 81 4.23 -15.59 -8.42
C SER A 81 5.74 -15.44 -8.51
N ASP A 82 6.44 -16.46 -9.01
CA ASP A 82 7.88 -16.40 -9.30
C ASP A 82 8.22 -15.20 -10.20
N TYR A 83 7.33 -14.90 -11.16
CA TYR A 83 7.50 -13.74 -12.04
C TYR A 83 7.57 -12.41 -11.27
N ILE A 84 6.71 -12.22 -10.26
CA ILE A 84 6.73 -11.00 -9.43
C ILE A 84 8.03 -10.92 -8.63
N VAL A 85 8.54 -12.05 -8.17
CA VAL A 85 9.81 -12.09 -7.42
C VAL A 85 10.99 -11.71 -8.33
N GLU A 86 11.08 -12.26 -9.53
CA GLU A 86 12.14 -11.93 -10.49
C GLU A 86 12.02 -10.48 -10.95
N LEU A 87 10.83 -10.02 -11.34
CA LEU A 87 10.59 -8.63 -11.70
C LEU A 87 11.03 -7.66 -10.58
N SER A 88 10.80 -8.05 -9.32
CA SER A 88 11.19 -7.21 -8.18
C SER A 88 12.72 -7.07 -8.07
N LYS A 89 13.48 -8.12 -8.39
CA LYS A 89 14.96 -8.04 -8.41
C LYS A 89 15.42 -7.05 -9.46
N ASP A 90 14.90 -7.15 -10.69
CA ASP A 90 15.26 -6.26 -11.79
C ASP A 90 14.94 -4.80 -11.48
N LEU A 91 13.74 -4.53 -10.92
CA LEU A 91 13.32 -3.17 -10.57
C LEU A 91 14.22 -2.51 -9.52
N PHE A 92 14.72 -3.28 -8.55
CA PHE A 92 15.60 -2.75 -7.51
C PHE A 92 17.07 -2.56 -7.93
N GLU A 93 17.44 -2.98 -9.13
CA GLU A 93 18.75 -2.61 -9.71
C GLU A 93 18.80 -1.13 -10.09
N GLU A 94 17.66 -0.53 -10.49
CA GLU A 94 17.62 0.83 -11.02
C GLU A 94 16.82 1.80 -10.14
N HIS A 95 15.94 1.31 -9.27
CA HIS A 95 14.96 2.15 -8.58
C HIS A 95 14.83 1.81 -7.09
N ASP A 96 14.72 2.85 -6.27
CA ASP A 96 14.42 2.70 -4.84
C ASP A 96 12.93 2.75 -4.51
N PHE A 97 12.11 3.26 -5.46
CA PHE A 97 10.66 3.36 -5.30
C PHE A 97 9.95 3.18 -6.64
N VAL A 98 9.05 2.20 -6.71
CA VAL A 98 8.27 1.91 -7.91
C VAL A 98 6.80 1.70 -7.56
N LEU A 99 5.93 2.31 -8.34
CA LEU A 99 4.48 2.12 -8.31
C LEU A 99 4.00 1.58 -9.66
N GLN A 100 3.02 0.72 -9.62
CA GLN A 100 2.40 0.21 -10.83
C GLN A 100 1.49 1.29 -11.46
N LYS A 101 1.70 1.58 -12.74
CA LYS A 101 0.79 2.46 -13.49
C LYS A 101 -0.61 1.82 -13.57
N HIS A 102 -1.65 2.64 -13.36
CA HIS A 102 -3.03 2.17 -13.56
C HIS A 102 -3.24 1.76 -15.02
N PRO A 103 -3.84 0.57 -15.31
CA PRO A 103 -4.04 0.07 -16.67
C PRO A 103 -4.98 0.97 -17.49
N GLU A 104 -5.92 1.63 -16.85
CA GLU A 104 -6.74 2.65 -17.48
C GLU A 104 -6.10 4.02 -17.28
N GLU A 105 -6.04 4.84 -18.31
CA GLU A 105 -5.66 6.25 -18.16
C GLU A 105 -6.75 6.98 -17.36
N ARG A 106 -6.55 7.09 -16.06
CA ARG A 106 -7.46 7.80 -15.16
C ARG A 106 -6.86 9.14 -14.78
N THR A 107 -7.68 10.16 -14.85
CA THR A 107 -7.41 11.42 -14.18
C THR A 107 -7.92 11.34 -12.75
N LEU A 108 -7.32 12.12 -11.84
CA LEU A 108 -7.79 12.23 -10.46
C LEU A 108 -9.27 12.59 -10.38
N PHE A 109 -9.77 13.39 -11.32
CA PHE A 109 -11.19 13.73 -11.41
C PHE A 109 -12.09 12.50 -11.68
N LYS A 110 -11.68 11.61 -12.61
CA LYS A 110 -12.41 10.37 -12.87
C LYS A 110 -12.40 9.43 -11.66
N GLU A 111 -11.33 9.44 -10.89
CA GLU A 111 -11.28 8.64 -9.67
C GLU A 111 -12.25 9.18 -8.62
N PHE A 112 -12.25 10.49 -8.37
CA PHE A 112 -13.22 11.12 -7.47
C PHE A 112 -14.67 10.85 -7.89
N GLN A 113 -14.95 10.88 -9.18
CA GLN A 113 -16.26 10.51 -9.69
C GLN A 113 -16.62 9.06 -9.33
N LYS A 114 -15.70 8.10 -9.53
CA LYS A 114 -15.92 6.69 -9.17
C LYS A 114 -16.10 6.50 -7.66
N LEU A 115 -15.27 7.16 -6.84
CA LEU A 115 -15.42 7.10 -5.37
C LEU A 115 -16.82 7.55 -4.94
N TYR A 116 -17.36 8.60 -5.56
CA TYR A 116 -18.70 9.09 -5.30
C TYR A 116 -19.77 8.13 -5.81
N GLU A 117 -19.69 7.68 -7.07
CA GLU A 117 -20.67 6.79 -7.71
C GLU A 117 -20.80 5.44 -6.99
N HIS A 118 -19.70 4.94 -6.43
CA HIS A 118 -19.68 3.69 -5.66
C HIS A 118 -19.97 3.88 -4.16
N GLY A 119 -20.24 5.12 -3.72
CA GLY A 119 -20.53 5.41 -2.31
C GLY A 119 -19.33 5.26 -1.38
N PHE A 120 -18.12 5.27 -1.92
CA PHE A 120 -16.89 5.17 -1.13
C PHE A 120 -16.48 6.49 -0.48
N SER A 121 -16.95 7.61 -1.02
CA SER A 121 -16.73 8.94 -0.45
C SER A 121 -17.97 9.80 -0.64
N THR A 122 -18.20 10.68 0.32
CA THR A 122 -19.24 11.72 0.23
C THR A 122 -18.78 12.85 -0.68
N LYS A 123 -19.73 13.66 -1.12
CA LYS A 123 -19.44 14.87 -1.89
C LYS A 123 -18.57 15.86 -1.13
N GLU A 124 -18.80 15.99 0.17
CA GLU A 124 -18.07 16.86 1.08
C GLU A 124 -16.61 16.45 1.20
N GLU A 125 -16.33 15.16 1.37
CA GLU A 125 -14.97 14.60 1.42
C GLU A 125 -14.23 14.83 0.11
N ILE A 126 -14.88 14.61 -1.03
CA ILE A 126 -14.28 14.85 -2.36
C ILE A 126 -13.96 16.34 -2.55
N LEU A 127 -14.86 17.24 -2.16
CA LEU A 127 -14.62 18.67 -2.26
C LEU A 127 -13.45 19.12 -1.35
N ASP A 128 -13.31 18.52 -0.18
CA ASP A 128 -12.19 18.79 0.71
C ASP A 128 -10.87 18.29 0.12
N MET A 129 -10.83 17.07 -0.40
CA MET A 129 -9.67 16.57 -1.14
C MET A 129 -9.28 17.47 -2.31
N CYS A 130 -10.24 17.92 -3.11
CA CYS A 130 -9.98 18.83 -4.21
C CYS A 130 -9.39 20.17 -3.74
N ARG A 131 -9.84 20.70 -2.60
CA ARG A 131 -9.33 21.93 -2.01
C ARG A 131 -7.87 21.76 -1.60
N ARG A 132 -7.55 20.72 -0.82
CA ARG A 132 -6.19 20.40 -0.35
C ARG A 132 -5.21 20.21 -1.52
N ILE A 133 -5.61 19.45 -2.52
CA ILE A 133 -4.81 19.21 -3.73
C ILE A 133 -4.52 20.54 -4.46
N LYS A 134 -5.50 21.43 -4.53
CA LYS A 134 -5.34 22.77 -5.12
C LYS A 134 -4.39 23.65 -4.30
N GLU A 135 -4.49 23.61 -2.97
CA GLU A 135 -3.64 24.39 -2.05
C GLU A 135 -2.17 24.04 -2.20
N ILE A 136 -1.83 22.78 -2.42
CA ILE A 136 -0.46 22.35 -2.69
C ILE A 136 -0.01 22.55 -4.14
N GLY A 137 -0.87 23.12 -4.98
CA GLY A 137 -0.55 23.41 -6.39
C GLY A 137 -0.49 22.18 -7.28
N TYR A 138 -1.06 21.04 -6.83
CA TYR A 138 -1.03 19.82 -7.61
C TYR A 138 -2.01 19.86 -8.78
N PRO A 139 -1.58 19.62 -10.04
CA PRO A 139 -2.44 19.75 -11.20
C PRO A 139 -3.40 18.57 -11.33
N ILE A 140 -4.67 18.78 -11.01
CA ILE A 140 -5.74 17.77 -11.01
C ILE A 140 -5.99 17.13 -12.40
N LYS A 141 -5.57 17.79 -13.48
CA LYS A 141 -5.95 17.40 -14.85
C LYS A 141 -5.03 16.39 -15.54
N TYR A 142 -3.84 16.08 -15.02
CA TYR A 142 -2.77 15.47 -15.81
C TYR A 142 -2.17 14.18 -15.26
N TYR A 143 -2.89 13.43 -14.42
CA TYR A 143 -2.25 12.29 -13.77
C TYR A 143 -2.70 10.93 -14.26
N ASN A 144 -1.72 10.19 -14.72
CA ASN A 144 -1.75 8.74 -14.72
C ASN A 144 -1.75 8.28 -13.25
N GLN A 145 -2.86 7.81 -12.77
CA GLN A 145 -2.93 7.21 -11.44
C GLN A 145 -2.09 5.95 -11.37
N THR A 146 -1.62 5.66 -10.20
CA THR A 146 -0.97 4.40 -9.87
C THR A 146 -1.95 3.48 -9.16
N ILE A 147 -1.72 2.17 -9.30
CA ILE A 147 -2.37 1.16 -8.48
C ILE A 147 -1.46 0.91 -7.28
N ASN A 148 -2.04 0.96 -6.10
CA ASN A 148 -1.30 0.74 -4.87
C ASN A 148 -1.38 -0.72 -4.37
N SER A 149 -1.83 -1.65 -5.22
CA SER A 149 -1.88 -3.08 -4.89
C SER A 149 -0.51 -3.73 -4.86
N LEU A 150 0.46 -3.14 -5.57
CA LEU A 150 1.87 -3.50 -5.59
C LEU A 150 2.72 -2.24 -5.43
N ILE A 151 3.62 -2.25 -4.46
CA ILE A 151 4.52 -1.13 -4.18
C ILE A 151 5.91 -1.68 -3.84
N TRP A 152 6.91 -1.28 -4.61
CA TRP A 152 8.31 -1.63 -4.39
C TRP A 152 9.04 -0.49 -3.71
N ARG A 153 9.77 -0.76 -2.63
CA ARG A 153 10.51 0.24 -1.85
C ARG A 153 11.81 -0.32 -1.30
N ARG A 154 12.89 0.39 -1.55
CA ARG A 154 14.10 0.30 -0.72
C ARG A 154 13.95 1.38 0.35
N LEU A 155 14.00 1.00 1.62
CA LEU A 155 13.73 1.91 2.74
C LEU A 155 14.91 2.84 3.02
N THR A 156 15.31 3.61 2.00
CA THR A 156 16.25 4.72 2.16
C THR A 156 15.62 5.81 3.05
N PRO A 157 16.41 6.75 3.61
CA PRO A 157 15.84 7.87 4.35
C PRO A 157 14.79 8.65 3.55
N GLU A 158 15.06 8.92 2.27
CA GLU A 158 14.15 9.67 1.40
C GLU A 158 12.82 8.94 1.17
N VAL A 159 12.87 7.61 0.96
CA VAL A 159 11.67 6.78 0.80
C VAL A 159 10.90 6.69 2.12
N SER A 160 11.60 6.63 3.25
CA SER A 160 10.99 6.62 4.58
C SER A 160 10.28 7.95 4.90
N ASP A 161 10.91 9.08 4.60
CA ASP A 161 10.31 10.42 4.75
C ASP A 161 9.06 10.57 3.87
N TRP A 162 9.11 10.03 2.63
CA TRP A 162 7.94 10.00 1.76
C TRP A 162 6.80 9.14 2.35
N CYS A 163 7.13 8.00 2.93
CA CYS A 163 6.15 7.12 3.61
C CYS A 163 5.47 7.84 4.79
N GLU A 164 6.23 8.58 5.61
CA GLU A 164 5.67 9.39 6.70
C GLU A 164 4.73 10.48 6.16
N THR A 165 5.14 11.21 5.13
CA THR A 165 4.28 12.21 4.49
C THR A 165 2.98 11.60 3.98
N TRP A 166 3.05 10.41 3.36
CA TRP A 166 1.86 9.69 2.90
C TRP A 166 0.94 9.31 4.06
N ARG A 167 1.51 8.83 5.17
CA ARG A 167 0.76 8.51 6.40
C ARG A 167 0.04 9.74 6.96
N GLU A 168 0.75 10.86 7.11
CA GLU A 168 0.16 12.11 7.60
C GLU A 168 -1.05 12.55 6.77
N TRP A 169 -0.93 12.50 5.45
CA TRP A 169 -2.03 12.79 4.54
C TRP A 169 -3.22 11.85 4.72
N TYR A 170 -2.94 10.58 4.95
CA TYR A 170 -3.96 9.57 5.18
C TYR A 170 -4.67 9.79 6.53
N ASP A 171 -3.91 10.09 7.58
CA ASP A 171 -4.44 10.34 8.93
C ASP A 171 -5.29 11.63 8.98
N ASP A 172 -4.91 12.66 8.21
CA ASP A 172 -5.65 13.92 8.09
C ASP A 172 -6.99 13.82 7.34
N GLY A 173 -7.43 12.61 7.02
CA GLY A 173 -8.74 12.35 6.41
C GLY A 173 -8.76 12.38 4.89
N VAL A 174 -7.61 12.41 4.21
CA VAL A 174 -7.49 12.05 2.79
C VAL A 174 -7.61 10.52 2.71
N ASN A 175 -8.76 10.02 3.13
CA ASN A 175 -9.04 8.60 3.17
C ASN A 175 -9.22 8.07 1.74
N ARG A 176 -8.26 7.33 1.27
CA ARG A 176 -8.20 6.30 0.20
C ARG A 176 -7.24 6.60 -0.92
#